data_93295f391abbab1740f655cbef0f2f03
#
_entry.id   93295f391abbab1740f655cbef0f2f03
#
_cell.length_a   1.000
_cell.length_b   1.000
_cell.length_c   1.000
_cell.angle_alpha   90.00
_cell.angle_beta   90.00
_cell.angle_gamma   90.00
#
_symmetry.space_group_name_H-M   'P 1'
#
loop_
_entity.id
_entity.type
_entity.pdbx_description
1 polymer ?
#
loop_
_entity_poly.entity_id
_entity_poly.type
_entity_poly.pdbx_seq_one_letter_code
_entity_poly.pdbx_strand_id
1 'polypeptide(L)'
;FGYATTGVFAFIGTVLTLFLVYYLAKTKNRVSINTLLLSGVAVSYFLSSIISFLMMMNKHKLDQIVFWTMGSLSSSTWQKFVISSCIIIPGVLILNIFGRELNIMSLGEESAHYIGVDVEKLKYIILGICSLIVGAVVSTGGTIGFLGLVAPHIVRLIWGSDYRKLIPYSA
;
A
#
# COMPACT_ATOMS: atom_id res chain seq x y z
N PHE A 1 5.88 14.08 22.20
CA PHE A 1 5.83 12.81 21.46
C PHE A 1 6.70 13.00 20.22
N GLY A 2 7.82 12.25 20.12
CA GLY A 2 8.80 12.46 19.06
C GLY A 2 8.30 11.92 17.71
N TYR A 3 8.89 12.38 16.61
CA TYR A 3 8.60 11.94 15.22
C TYR A 3 8.70 10.41 15.03
N ALA A 4 9.50 9.71 15.85
CA ALA A 4 9.60 8.25 15.84
C ALA A 4 8.29 7.56 16.28
N THR A 5 7.60 8.10 17.28
CA THR A 5 6.33 7.56 17.77
C THR A 5 5.22 7.68 16.71
N THR A 6 5.14 8.81 16.02
CA THR A 6 4.16 9.02 14.94
C THR A 6 4.37 8.02 13.80
N GLY A 7 5.63 7.77 13.41
CA GLY A 7 5.95 6.78 12.38
C GLY A 7 5.52 5.36 12.75
N VAL A 8 5.74 4.94 13.99
CA VAL A 8 5.32 3.61 14.48
C VAL A 8 3.79 3.48 14.45
N PHE A 9 3.06 4.49 14.94
CA PHE A 9 1.59 4.47 14.87
C PHE A 9 1.06 4.49 13.44
N ALA A 10 1.70 5.23 12.53
CA ALA A 10 1.36 5.23 11.12
C ALA A 10 1.55 3.85 10.49
N PHE A 11 2.67 3.19 10.78
CA PHE A 11 2.94 1.83 10.32
C PHE A 11 1.88 0.83 10.81
N ILE A 12 1.60 0.83 12.11
CA ILE A 12 0.57 -0.03 12.71
C ILE A 12 -0.80 0.27 12.09
N GLY A 13 -1.16 1.55 11.96
CA GLY A 13 -2.42 1.98 11.35
C GLY A 13 -2.57 1.51 9.91
N THR A 14 -1.51 1.57 9.10
CA THR A 14 -1.51 1.09 7.71
C THR A 14 -1.76 -0.42 7.66
N VAL A 15 -1.06 -1.19 8.48
CA VAL A 15 -1.23 -2.64 8.53
C VAL A 15 -2.65 -3.00 8.98
N LEU A 16 -3.15 -2.39 10.04
CA LEU A 16 -4.53 -2.62 10.52
C LEU A 16 -5.58 -2.25 9.48
N THR A 17 -5.42 -1.12 8.79
CA THR A 17 -6.35 -0.68 7.73
C THR A 17 -6.37 -1.67 6.57
N LEU A 18 -5.23 -2.19 6.14
CA LEU A 18 -5.18 -3.20 5.09
C LEU A 18 -5.83 -4.51 5.49
N PHE A 19 -5.62 -4.97 6.74
CA PHE A 19 -6.34 -6.13 7.26
C PHE A 19 -7.86 -5.89 7.31
N LEU A 20 -8.30 -4.70 7.72
CA LEU A 20 -9.71 -4.32 7.75
C LEU A 20 -10.31 -4.35 6.33
N VAL A 21 -9.66 -3.72 5.36
CA VAL A 21 -10.08 -3.70 3.96
C VAL A 21 -10.17 -5.12 3.39
N TYR A 22 -9.15 -5.94 3.64
CA TYR A 22 -9.16 -7.33 3.21
C TYR A 22 -10.32 -8.13 3.83
N TYR A 23 -10.57 -7.96 5.13
CA TYR A 23 -11.66 -8.64 5.83
C TYR A 23 -13.03 -8.23 5.28
N LEU A 24 -13.23 -6.94 5.01
CA LEU A 24 -14.46 -6.42 4.42
C LEU A 24 -14.65 -6.88 2.96
N ALA A 25 -13.55 -7.03 2.22
CA ALA A 25 -13.59 -7.49 0.83
C ALA A 25 -13.84 -9.00 0.69
N LYS A 26 -13.63 -9.78 1.76
CA LYS A 26 -13.75 -11.23 1.74
C LYS A 26 -15.21 -11.66 1.70
N THR A 27 -15.65 -12.24 0.59
CA THR A 27 -17.00 -12.79 0.42
C THR A 27 -16.92 -14.31 0.18
N LYS A 28 -17.54 -15.13 1.02
CA LYS A 28 -17.57 -16.60 0.89
C LYS A 28 -16.20 -17.24 0.57
N ASN A 29 -15.17 -16.82 1.29
CA ASN A 29 -13.80 -17.31 1.16
C ASN A 29 -13.05 -16.93 -0.14
N ARG A 30 -13.59 -16.01 -0.94
CA ARG A 30 -12.93 -15.44 -2.12
C ARG A 30 -12.88 -13.93 -2.00
N VAL A 31 -11.79 -13.33 -2.49
CA VAL A 31 -11.61 -11.88 -2.54
C VAL A 31 -11.57 -11.44 -3.98
N SER A 32 -12.63 -10.78 -4.44
CA SER A 32 -12.64 -10.16 -5.76
C SER A 32 -11.85 -8.83 -5.74
N ILE A 33 -11.11 -8.55 -6.81
CA ILE A 33 -10.38 -7.28 -6.98
C ILE A 33 -11.33 -6.09 -6.89
N ASN A 34 -12.52 -6.19 -7.49
CA ASN A 34 -13.51 -5.12 -7.46
C ASN A 34 -14.03 -4.84 -6.04
N THR A 35 -14.29 -5.90 -5.26
CA THR A 35 -14.73 -5.78 -3.87
C THR A 35 -13.62 -5.20 -3.00
N LEU A 36 -12.36 -5.58 -3.26
CA LEU A 36 -11.20 -5.03 -2.56
C LEU A 36 -11.05 -3.53 -2.80
N LEU A 37 -11.17 -3.10 -4.06
CA LEU A 37 -11.13 -1.67 -4.43
C LEU A 37 -12.27 -0.90 -3.77
N LEU A 38 -13.49 -1.41 -3.83
CA LEU A 38 -14.67 -0.76 -3.24
C LEU A 38 -14.54 -0.64 -1.71
N SER A 39 -14.09 -1.72 -1.05
CA SER A 39 -13.85 -1.71 0.39
C SER A 39 -12.75 -0.72 0.77
N GLY A 40 -11.68 -0.63 -0.03
CA GLY A 40 -10.60 0.34 0.16
C GLY A 40 -11.10 1.78 0.08
N VAL A 41 -11.92 2.10 -0.92
CA VAL A 41 -12.53 3.43 -1.08
C VAL A 41 -13.45 3.75 0.10
N ALA A 42 -14.33 2.82 0.49
CA ALA A 42 -15.26 3.01 1.60
C ALA A 42 -14.53 3.27 2.93
N VAL A 43 -13.51 2.45 3.25
CA VAL A 43 -12.68 2.63 4.46
C VAL A 43 -11.91 3.95 4.41
N SER A 44 -11.39 4.35 3.26
CA SER A 44 -10.67 5.62 3.10
C SER A 44 -11.57 6.82 3.39
N TYR A 45 -12.79 6.85 2.85
CA TYR A 45 -13.75 7.93 3.16
C TYR A 45 -14.18 7.93 4.62
N PHE A 46 -14.40 6.77 5.21
CA PHE A 46 -14.74 6.64 6.61
C PHE A 46 -13.63 7.21 7.52
N LEU A 47 -12.38 6.81 7.29
CA LEU A 47 -11.22 7.30 8.04
C LEU A 47 -10.99 8.81 7.80
N SER A 48 -11.18 9.29 6.58
CA SER A 48 -11.09 10.72 6.26
C SER A 48 -12.13 11.55 7.01
N SER A 49 -13.35 11.02 7.17
CA SER A 49 -14.39 11.67 7.97
C SER A 49 -14.02 11.75 9.44
N ILE A 50 -13.41 10.69 10.00
CA ILE A 50 -12.90 10.70 11.38
C ILE A 50 -11.78 11.73 11.53
N ILE A 51 -10.82 11.77 10.58
CA ILE A 51 -9.73 12.75 10.61
C ILE A 51 -10.28 14.17 10.59
N SER A 52 -11.24 14.47 9.70
CA SER A 52 -11.89 15.78 9.60
C SER A 52 -12.60 16.18 10.90
N PHE A 53 -13.29 15.24 11.53
CA PHE A 53 -13.93 15.45 12.83
C PHE A 53 -12.91 15.76 13.93
N LEU A 54 -11.83 14.99 14.00
CA LEU A 54 -10.74 15.21 14.97
C LEU A 54 -10.02 16.56 14.75
N MET A 55 -9.85 16.97 13.49
CA MET A 55 -9.30 18.29 13.15
C MET A 55 -10.19 19.42 13.67
N MET A 56 -11.51 19.28 13.50
CA MET A 56 -12.47 20.27 14.01
C MET A 56 -12.41 20.42 15.53
N MET A 57 -12.21 19.32 16.25
CA MET A 57 -12.09 19.33 17.71
C MET A 57 -10.75 19.90 18.22
N ASN A 58 -9.67 19.75 17.44
CA ASN A 58 -8.31 20.09 17.84
C ASN A 58 -7.71 21.21 16.99
N LYS A 59 -8.33 22.38 16.97
CA LYS A 59 -7.91 23.53 16.16
C LYS A 59 -6.44 23.96 16.36
N HIS A 60 -5.88 23.77 17.55
CA HIS A 60 -4.49 24.14 17.87
C HIS A 60 -3.43 23.20 17.20
N LYS A 61 -3.82 22.03 16.68
CA LYS A 61 -2.92 21.08 16.02
C LYS A 61 -3.20 20.94 14.53
N LEU A 62 -4.05 21.78 13.97
CA LEU A 62 -4.44 21.72 12.56
C LEU A 62 -3.24 21.72 11.63
N ASP A 63 -2.31 22.66 11.81
CA ASP A 63 -1.13 22.80 10.95
C ASP A 63 -0.30 21.52 10.95
N GLN A 64 -0.07 20.91 12.12
CA GLN A 64 0.70 19.68 12.24
C GLN A 64 0.04 18.51 11.52
N ILE A 65 -1.29 18.38 11.63
CA ILE A 65 -2.05 17.30 10.98
C ILE A 65 -2.06 17.51 9.48
N VAL A 66 -2.30 18.76 9.01
CA VAL A 66 -2.28 19.09 7.58
C VAL A 66 -0.91 18.81 6.96
N PHE A 67 0.19 19.30 7.58
CA PHE A 67 1.54 19.04 7.08
C PHE A 67 1.86 17.55 7.02
N TRP A 68 1.39 16.78 8.00
CA TRP A 68 1.64 15.33 8.00
C TRP A 68 0.81 14.60 6.93
N THR A 69 -0.45 15.02 6.72
CA THR A 69 -1.31 14.44 5.67
C THR A 69 -0.93 14.84 4.26
N MET A 70 -0.25 15.98 4.07
CA MET A 70 0.30 16.38 2.76
C MET A 70 1.54 15.57 2.37
N GLY A 71 2.17 14.90 3.34
CA GLY A 71 3.44 14.20 3.15
C GLY A 71 4.61 15.15 2.95
N SER A 72 5.77 14.81 3.47
CA SER A 72 6.99 15.60 3.30
C SER A 72 8.23 14.75 3.47
N LEU A 73 9.16 14.88 2.55
CA LEU A 73 10.48 14.27 2.64
C LEU A 73 11.50 15.16 3.34
N SER A 74 11.14 16.42 3.67
CA SER A 74 12.06 17.39 4.28
C SER A 74 12.52 17.00 5.68
N SER A 75 11.76 16.17 6.39
CA SER A 75 12.10 15.64 7.72
C SER A 75 12.80 14.26 7.67
N SER A 76 13.24 13.84 6.48
CA SER A 76 13.93 12.56 6.31
C SER A 76 15.32 12.61 6.92
N THR A 77 15.67 11.60 7.70
CA THR A 77 16.99 11.43 8.30
C THR A 77 17.63 10.16 7.75
N TRP A 78 18.96 10.08 7.82
CA TRP A 78 19.69 8.89 7.38
C TRP A 78 19.22 7.61 8.08
N GLN A 79 18.87 7.70 9.37
CA GLN A 79 18.34 6.58 10.13
C GLN A 79 16.98 6.10 9.59
N LYS A 80 16.04 7.00 9.29
CA LYS A 80 14.75 6.66 8.71
C LYS A 80 14.92 6.01 7.33
N PHE A 81 15.83 6.55 6.51
CA PHE A 81 16.15 5.97 5.20
C PHE A 81 16.65 4.53 5.31
N VAL A 82 17.58 4.24 6.21
CA VAL A 82 18.12 2.88 6.40
C VAL A 82 17.02 1.93 6.87
N ILE A 83 16.21 2.32 7.87
CA ILE A 83 15.13 1.47 8.40
C ILE A 83 14.09 1.15 7.31
N SER A 84 13.63 2.16 6.57
CA SER A 84 12.67 1.92 5.49
C SER A 84 13.26 1.10 4.35
N SER A 85 14.51 1.32 3.97
CA SER A 85 15.20 0.53 2.94
C SER A 85 15.32 -0.94 3.33
N CYS A 86 15.55 -1.25 4.61
CA CYS A 86 15.59 -2.63 5.12
C CYS A 86 14.24 -3.36 4.97
N ILE A 87 13.14 -2.64 4.86
CA ILE A 87 11.79 -3.23 4.64
C ILE A 87 11.43 -3.21 3.15
N ILE A 88 11.67 -2.07 2.49
CA ILE A 88 11.25 -1.85 1.10
C ILE A 88 12.03 -2.74 0.13
N ILE A 89 13.37 -2.76 0.25
CA ILE A 89 14.20 -3.52 -0.70
C ILE A 89 13.88 -5.03 -0.69
N PRO A 90 13.87 -5.72 0.47
CA PRO A 90 13.48 -7.13 0.50
C PRO A 90 12.02 -7.33 0.04
N GLY A 91 11.11 -6.43 0.40
CA GLY A 91 9.71 -6.50 -0.02
C GLY A 91 9.55 -6.44 -1.54
N VAL A 92 10.22 -5.51 -2.21
CA VAL A 92 10.22 -5.39 -3.69
C VAL A 92 10.87 -6.62 -4.33
N LEU A 93 11.98 -7.12 -3.79
CA LEU A 93 12.62 -8.34 -4.30
C LEU A 93 11.71 -9.55 -4.20
N ILE A 94 11.02 -9.72 -3.08
CA ILE A 94 10.05 -10.82 -2.90
C ILE A 94 8.86 -10.66 -3.86
N LEU A 95 8.32 -9.45 -4.03
CA LEU A 95 7.24 -9.20 -5.00
C LEU A 95 7.67 -9.53 -6.43
N ASN A 96 8.92 -9.25 -6.77
CA ASN A 96 9.44 -9.55 -8.11
C ASN A 96 9.51 -11.06 -8.40
N ILE A 97 9.74 -11.90 -7.39
CA ILE A 97 9.68 -13.37 -7.51
C ILE A 97 8.28 -13.80 -7.99
N PHE A 98 7.23 -13.16 -7.50
CA PHE A 98 5.84 -13.44 -7.89
C PHE A 98 5.41 -12.76 -9.20
N GLY A 99 6.33 -12.13 -9.93
CA GLY A 99 6.00 -11.44 -11.19
C GLY A 99 5.44 -12.38 -12.27
N ARG A 100 5.81 -13.67 -12.26
CA ARG A 100 5.26 -14.67 -13.19
C ARG A 100 3.80 -14.99 -12.88
N GLU A 101 3.50 -15.25 -11.63
CA GLU A 101 2.16 -15.57 -11.15
C GLU A 101 1.21 -14.36 -11.34
N LEU A 102 1.71 -13.14 -11.15
CA LEU A 102 0.98 -11.91 -11.43
C LEU A 102 0.67 -11.74 -12.91
N ASN A 103 1.60 -12.07 -13.80
CA ASN A 103 1.35 -12.08 -15.24
C ASN A 103 0.25 -13.08 -15.62
N ILE A 104 0.26 -14.26 -15.03
CA ILE A 104 -0.78 -15.27 -15.25
C ILE A 104 -2.13 -14.79 -14.70
N MET A 105 -2.17 -14.18 -13.50
CA MET A 105 -3.38 -13.59 -12.93
C MET A 105 -3.97 -12.46 -13.78
N SER A 106 -3.14 -11.72 -14.51
CA SER A 106 -3.62 -10.66 -15.39
C SER A 106 -4.45 -11.16 -16.58
N LEU A 107 -4.37 -12.44 -16.93
CA LEU A 107 -5.19 -13.10 -17.94
C LEU A 107 -6.57 -13.52 -17.42
N GLY A 108 -6.81 -13.36 -16.12
CA GLY A 108 -8.04 -13.71 -15.41
C GLY A 108 -7.81 -14.71 -14.28
N GLU A 109 -8.53 -14.54 -13.17
CA GLU A 109 -8.38 -15.37 -11.97
C GLU A 109 -8.75 -16.85 -12.24
N GLU A 110 -9.79 -17.10 -13.04
CA GLU A 110 -10.20 -18.47 -13.41
C GLU A 110 -9.12 -19.14 -14.26
N SER A 111 -8.55 -18.44 -15.25
CA SER A 111 -7.48 -18.96 -16.08
C SER A 111 -6.24 -19.28 -15.24
N ALA A 112 -5.90 -18.42 -14.28
CA ALA A 112 -4.78 -18.64 -13.37
C ALA A 112 -4.98 -19.90 -12.51
N HIS A 113 -6.20 -20.12 -12.04
CA HIS A 113 -6.53 -21.31 -11.25
C HIS A 113 -6.42 -22.61 -12.07
N TYR A 114 -6.87 -22.61 -13.33
CA TYR A 114 -6.72 -23.76 -14.22
C TYR A 114 -5.25 -24.11 -14.54
N ILE A 115 -4.35 -23.12 -14.54
CA ILE A 115 -2.91 -23.30 -14.74
C ILE A 115 -2.21 -23.76 -13.44
N GLY A 116 -2.93 -23.84 -12.32
CA GLY A 116 -2.41 -24.32 -11.04
C GLY A 116 -1.89 -23.22 -10.10
N VAL A 117 -2.19 -21.94 -10.37
CA VAL A 117 -1.85 -20.85 -9.45
C VAL A 117 -2.89 -20.79 -8.32
N ASP A 118 -2.44 -20.85 -7.08
CA ASP A 118 -3.27 -20.60 -5.91
C ASP A 118 -3.51 -19.08 -5.76
N VAL A 119 -4.54 -18.59 -6.45
CA VAL A 119 -4.86 -17.17 -6.56
C VAL A 119 -5.13 -16.53 -5.19
N GLU A 120 -5.85 -17.23 -4.30
CA GLU A 120 -6.19 -16.67 -2.98
C GLU A 120 -4.95 -16.54 -2.09
N LYS A 121 -4.10 -17.56 -2.07
CA LYS A 121 -2.85 -17.54 -1.33
C LYS A 121 -1.90 -16.47 -1.87
N LEU A 122 -1.82 -16.32 -3.18
CA LEU A 122 -1.01 -15.29 -3.83
C LEU A 122 -1.47 -13.89 -3.46
N LYS A 123 -2.78 -13.61 -3.53
CA LYS A 123 -3.36 -12.33 -3.09
C LYS A 123 -3.00 -12.03 -1.64
N TYR A 124 -3.11 -13.03 -0.76
CA TYR A 124 -2.80 -12.86 0.66
C TYR A 124 -1.33 -12.47 0.89
N ILE A 125 -0.41 -13.15 0.23
CA ILE A 125 1.03 -12.88 0.33
C ILE A 125 1.35 -11.48 -0.20
N ILE A 126 0.85 -11.14 -1.40
CA ILE A 126 1.11 -9.84 -2.03
C ILE A 126 0.55 -8.70 -1.17
N LEU A 127 -0.69 -8.81 -0.69
CA LEU A 127 -1.28 -7.79 0.19
C LEU A 127 -0.48 -7.63 1.49
N GLY A 128 -0.01 -8.73 2.08
CA GLY A 128 0.83 -8.69 3.27
C GLY A 128 2.14 -7.94 3.02
N ILE A 129 2.84 -8.24 1.93
CA ILE A 129 4.11 -7.59 1.58
C ILE A 129 3.85 -6.10 1.24
N CYS A 130 2.83 -5.81 0.44
CA CYS A 130 2.46 -4.44 0.09
C CYS A 130 2.11 -3.63 1.35
N SER A 131 1.42 -4.22 2.35
CA SER A 131 1.11 -3.52 3.59
C SER A 131 2.36 -3.10 4.37
N LEU A 132 3.36 -3.97 4.40
CA LEU A 132 4.64 -3.67 5.05
C LEU A 132 5.40 -2.56 4.32
N ILE A 133 5.47 -2.63 2.98
CA ILE A 133 6.14 -1.61 2.16
C ILE A 133 5.44 -0.26 2.33
N VAL A 134 4.12 -0.21 2.13
CA VAL A 134 3.34 1.03 2.26
C VAL A 134 3.44 1.59 3.67
N GLY A 135 3.36 0.74 4.70
CA GLY A 135 3.54 1.15 6.09
C GLY A 135 4.91 1.79 6.33
N ALA A 136 5.99 1.21 5.78
CA ALA A 136 7.33 1.78 5.88
C ALA A 136 7.45 3.13 5.17
N VAL A 137 6.89 3.27 3.96
CA VAL A 137 6.89 4.53 3.18
C VAL A 137 6.11 5.61 3.91
N VAL A 138 4.87 5.32 4.33
CA VAL A 138 4.00 6.29 5.01
C VAL A 138 4.58 6.70 6.37
N SER A 139 5.23 5.79 7.10
CA SER A 139 5.86 6.11 8.38
C SER A 139 7.01 7.12 8.27
N THR A 140 7.67 7.19 7.11
CA THR A 140 8.83 8.06 6.86
C THR A 140 8.48 9.35 6.14
N GLY A 141 7.61 9.30 5.14
CA GLY A 141 7.30 10.42 4.26
C GLY A 141 5.88 10.98 4.38
N GLY A 142 5.02 10.35 5.20
CA GLY A 142 3.59 10.68 5.22
C GLY A 142 2.86 10.14 3.98
N THR A 143 1.67 10.66 3.71
CA THR A 143 0.86 10.21 2.57
C THR A 143 1.21 11.01 1.31
N ILE A 144 1.70 10.32 0.27
CA ILE A 144 1.95 10.93 -1.04
C ILE A 144 0.89 10.40 -2.01
N GLY A 145 -0.04 11.28 -2.39
CA GLY A 145 -1.13 10.92 -3.30
C GLY A 145 -0.66 10.72 -4.75
N PHE A 146 -1.39 9.93 -5.51
CA PHE A 146 -1.23 9.70 -6.96
C PHE A 146 0.06 9.02 -7.42
N LEU A 147 1.17 9.10 -6.68
CA LEU A 147 2.46 8.56 -7.12
C LEU A 147 2.36 7.05 -7.43
N GLY A 148 1.65 6.31 -6.57
CA GLY A 148 1.44 4.88 -6.75
C GLY A 148 0.58 4.49 -7.96
N LEU A 149 -0.16 5.41 -8.55
CA LEU A 149 -0.91 5.20 -9.78
C LEU A 149 -0.12 5.66 -11.01
N VAL A 150 0.55 6.80 -10.90
CA VAL A 150 1.26 7.43 -12.02
C VAL A 150 2.53 6.65 -12.37
N ALA A 151 3.33 6.26 -11.38
CA ALA A 151 4.59 5.56 -11.61
C ALA A 151 4.41 4.24 -12.38
N PRO A 152 3.56 3.29 -11.94
CA PRO A 152 3.36 2.05 -12.69
C PRO A 152 2.68 2.28 -14.05
N HIS A 153 1.86 3.33 -14.19
CA HIS A 153 1.26 3.67 -15.47
C HIS A 153 2.31 4.12 -16.49
N ILE A 154 3.24 4.99 -16.10
CA ILE A 154 4.35 5.43 -16.95
C ILE A 154 5.24 4.24 -17.32
N VAL A 155 5.59 3.40 -16.35
CA VAL A 155 6.42 2.21 -16.60
C VAL A 155 5.72 1.27 -17.59
N ARG A 156 4.42 1.07 -17.46
CA ARG A 156 3.62 0.23 -18.38
C ARG A 156 3.61 0.78 -19.80
N LEU A 157 3.59 2.09 -19.99
CA LEU A 157 3.64 2.72 -21.31
C LEU A 157 5.00 2.54 -21.99
N ILE A 158 6.09 2.50 -21.22
CA ILE A 158 7.46 2.43 -21.75
C ILE A 158 7.93 0.98 -21.95
N TRP A 159 7.70 0.12 -20.95
CA TRP A 159 8.23 -1.26 -20.91
C TRP A 159 7.17 -2.37 -21.05
N GLY A 160 5.89 -1.97 -21.23
CA GLY A 160 4.79 -2.92 -21.38
C GLY A 160 4.21 -3.39 -20.03
N SER A 161 3.33 -4.39 -20.11
CA SER A 161 2.54 -4.88 -18.97
C SER A 161 3.18 -6.06 -18.22
N ASP A 162 4.44 -6.41 -18.48
CA ASP A 162 5.12 -7.51 -17.80
C ASP A 162 5.47 -7.12 -16.35
N TYR A 163 4.87 -7.80 -15.38
CA TYR A 163 5.07 -7.53 -13.94
C TYR A 163 6.51 -7.73 -13.48
N ARG A 164 7.30 -8.58 -14.15
CA ARG A 164 8.73 -8.76 -13.86
C ARG A 164 9.55 -7.49 -14.09
N LYS A 165 9.11 -6.66 -15.02
CA LYS A 165 9.71 -5.35 -15.31
C LYS A 165 8.96 -4.24 -14.55
N LEU A 166 7.64 -4.34 -14.52
CA LEU A 166 6.79 -3.33 -13.91
C LEU A 166 7.15 -3.10 -12.43
N ILE A 167 7.31 -4.16 -11.64
CA ILE A 167 7.59 -4.07 -10.20
C ILE A 167 8.92 -3.33 -9.93
N PRO A 168 10.08 -3.75 -10.47
CA PRO A 168 11.34 -3.09 -10.13
C PRO A 168 11.48 -1.68 -10.72
N TYR A 169 10.81 -1.36 -11.84
CA TYR A 169 10.89 -0.03 -12.44
C TYR A 169 9.88 0.97 -11.88
N SER A 170 8.85 0.50 -11.16
CA SER A 170 7.86 1.38 -10.53
C SER A 170 8.09 1.57 -9.03
N ALA A 171 8.99 0.79 -8.42
CA ALA A 171 9.37 0.88 -7.01
C ALA A 171 10.50 1.90 -6.80
#